data_949fe98d87ab6f4386ee2b6ef9fadd4d
#
_entry.id   949fe98d87ab6f4386ee2b6ef9fadd4d
#
_cell.length_a   1.000
_cell.length_b   1.000
_cell.length_c   1.000
_cell.angle_alpha   90.00
_cell.angle_beta   90.00
_cell.angle_gamma   90.00
#
_symmetry.space_group_name_H-M   'P 1'
#
loop_
_entity.id
_entity.type
_entity.pdbx_description
1 polymer ?
#
loop_
_entity_poly.entity_id
_entity_poly.type
_entity_poly.pdbx_seq_one_letter_code
_entity_poly.pdbx_strand_id
1 'polypeptide(L)'
;MAQSAPHLAVARNHDLDAPPSRPVPRAVGSGAPHAVDHWPAPSLEEAAIRADASSSSEAQLGPFWQYVMDGHLVICGSTSTSERRYVIAHRARDAGCRPRPLGRIETAVLVRVLCGDQQKAVAADLGIACSTASKWYTEAVKKLHQESSPVPLPLVLAAQSWASGRALDVDVRYTEFEYEGSEFLSLSASLPVGRSSQLTPAELEVAKLVIDGASRWDIAAHRATSAQTVACQLRGVYSKFKLSGRFALIRYVEEAGWFR
;
A
#
# COMPACT_ATOMS: atom_id res chain seq x y z
N MET A 1 29.74 -9.65 20.85
CA MET A 1 28.66 -9.08 21.67
C MET A 1 27.36 -9.18 20.86
N ALA A 2 26.55 -10.16 21.19
CA ALA A 2 25.29 -10.44 20.46
C ALA A 2 24.20 -9.54 21.02
N GLN A 3 23.65 -8.62 20.22
CA GLN A 3 22.47 -7.87 20.57
C GLN A 3 21.25 -8.78 20.30
N SER A 4 20.59 -9.15 21.38
CA SER A 4 19.33 -9.89 21.38
C SER A 4 18.25 -9.08 20.66
N ALA A 5 17.59 -9.73 19.72
CA ALA A 5 16.38 -9.23 19.13
C ALA A 5 15.28 -9.05 20.21
N PRO A 6 14.46 -7.99 20.15
CA PRO A 6 13.38 -7.82 21.09
C PRO A 6 12.34 -8.91 20.92
N HIS A 7 12.04 -9.64 22.00
CA HIS A 7 10.90 -10.52 22.12
C HIS A 7 9.63 -9.69 21.93
N LEU A 8 8.91 -9.93 20.85
CA LEU A 8 7.56 -9.42 20.62
C LEU A 8 6.62 -10.07 21.63
N ALA A 9 6.28 -9.31 22.68
CA ALA A 9 5.18 -9.64 23.57
C ALA A 9 3.85 -9.50 22.79
N VAL A 10 3.19 -10.63 22.56
CA VAL A 10 1.85 -10.68 21.99
C VAL A 10 0.88 -10.14 23.05
N ALA A 11 0.47 -8.90 22.92
CA ALA A 11 -0.67 -8.37 23.64
C ALA A 11 -1.94 -9.03 23.09
N ARG A 12 -2.54 -9.93 23.87
CA ARG A 12 -3.89 -10.45 23.63
C ARG A 12 -4.88 -9.33 23.97
N ASN A 13 -5.41 -8.67 22.97
CA ASN A 13 -6.61 -7.88 23.14
C ASN A 13 -7.81 -8.83 23.08
N HIS A 14 -8.37 -9.09 24.25
CA HIS A 14 -9.73 -9.57 24.42
C HIS A 14 -10.68 -8.37 24.25
N ASP A 15 -11.86 -8.68 23.71
CA ASP A 15 -13.07 -7.86 23.63
C ASP A 15 -13.13 -6.84 22.49
N LEU A 16 -13.64 -7.34 21.36
CA LEU A 16 -14.47 -6.52 20.46
C LEU A 16 -15.84 -7.21 20.42
N ASP A 17 -16.65 -6.88 21.42
CA ASP A 17 -18.07 -7.17 21.43
C ASP A 17 -18.79 -6.42 20.31
N ALA A 18 -19.77 -7.10 19.72
CA ALA A 18 -20.55 -6.64 18.59
C ALA A 18 -21.30 -5.33 18.88
N PRO A 19 -21.38 -4.39 17.94
CA PRO A 19 -22.22 -3.21 18.08
C PRO A 19 -23.71 -3.57 17.98
N PRO A 20 -24.59 -2.83 18.69
CA PRO A 20 -26.03 -3.09 18.71
C PRO A 20 -26.70 -2.78 17.37
N SER A 21 -27.58 -3.68 16.95
CA SER A 21 -28.45 -3.55 15.79
C SER A 21 -29.32 -2.29 15.86
N ARG A 22 -29.20 -1.40 14.89
CA ARG A 22 -30.11 -0.27 14.71
C ARG A 22 -31.32 -0.69 13.86
N PRO A 23 -32.53 -0.24 14.20
CA PRO A 23 -33.74 -0.59 13.45
C PRO A 23 -33.80 0.13 12.10
N VAL A 24 -34.18 -0.62 11.07
CA VAL A 24 -34.42 -0.14 9.70
C VAL A 24 -35.72 0.65 9.64
N PRO A 25 -35.77 1.88 9.14
CA PRO A 25 -37.04 2.57 8.88
C PRO A 25 -37.72 2.01 7.63
N ARG A 26 -38.97 1.56 7.78
CA ARG A 26 -39.88 1.22 6.68
C ARG A 26 -40.24 2.49 5.91
N ALA A 27 -39.88 2.57 4.64
CA ALA A 27 -40.39 3.57 3.73
C ALA A 27 -41.66 3.04 3.03
N VAL A 28 -42.80 3.70 3.29
CA VAL A 28 -44.02 3.63 2.48
C VAL A 28 -44.03 4.88 1.65
N GLY A 29 -44.21 4.72 0.33
CA GLY A 29 -44.40 5.86 -0.56
C GLY A 29 -44.40 5.45 -2.04
N SER A 30 -45.55 5.11 -2.59
CA SER A 30 -45.79 5.00 -4.03
C SER A 30 -45.71 6.37 -4.71
N GLY A 31 -44.73 6.56 -5.58
CA GLY A 31 -44.59 7.71 -6.46
C GLY A 31 -44.17 7.23 -7.85
N ALA A 32 -44.85 7.74 -8.90
CA ALA A 32 -44.66 7.40 -10.29
C ALA A 32 -43.23 7.44 -10.80
N PRO A 33 -42.85 6.67 -11.84
CA PRO A 33 -41.48 6.62 -12.32
C PRO A 33 -41.14 7.93 -13.06
N HIS A 34 -40.46 8.82 -12.38
CA HIS A 34 -39.61 9.79 -13.07
C HIS A 34 -38.51 9.01 -13.78
N ALA A 35 -38.26 9.32 -15.05
CA ALA A 35 -37.13 8.84 -15.81
C ALA A 35 -35.88 9.16 -14.99
N VAL A 36 -35.35 8.13 -14.31
CA VAL A 36 -34.05 8.21 -13.63
C VAL A 36 -33.05 8.17 -14.78
N ASP A 37 -32.36 9.28 -14.99
CA ASP A 37 -31.15 9.30 -15.80
C ASP A 37 -30.27 8.14 -15.30
N HIS A 38 -30.12 7.15 -16.16
CA HIS A 38 -29.35 5.95 -15.86
C HIS A 38 -27.87 6.33 -15.96
N TRP A 39 -27.38 7.06 -14.95
CA TRP A 39 -25.94 7.27 -14.76
C TRP A 39 -25.34 5.90 -14.44
N PRO A 40 -24.29 5.44 -15.13
CA PRO A 40 -23.68 4.16 -14.80
C PRO A 40 -23.30 4.16 -13.32
N ALA A 41 -23.57 3.04 -12.63
CA ALA A 41 -23.17 2.88 -11.24
C ALA A 41 -21.65 3.15 -11.13
N PRO A 42 -21.21 3.88 -10.10
CA PRO A 42 -19.78 4.16 -9.93
C PRO A 42 -19.00 2.85 -9.83
N SER A 43 -17.78 2.83 -10.36
CA SER A 43 -16.89 1.69 -10.16
C SER A 43 -16.48 1.56 -8.69
N LEU A 44 -15.95 0.40 -8.28
CA LEU A 44 -15.43 0.19 -6.93
C LEU A 44 -14.35 1.23 -6.57
N GLU A 45 -13.50 1.58 -7.54
CA GLU A 45 -12.44 2.57 -7.40
C GLU A 45 -13.01 3.98 -7.18
N GLU A 46 -14.05 4.35 -7.94
CA GLU A 46 -14.74 5.64 -7.78
C GLU A 46 -15.46 5.72 -6.43
N ALA A 47 -16.05 4.60 -5.96
CA ALA A 47 -16.68 4.53 -4.65
C ALA A 47 -15.64 4.74 -3.53
N ALA A 48 -14.47 4.11 -3.64
CA ALA A 48 -13.36 4.29 -2.68
C ALA A 48 -12.85 5.74 -2.63
N ILE A 49 -12.68 6.38 -3.79
CA ILE A 49 -12.25 7.79 -3.87
C ILE A 49 -13.27 8.73 -3.23
N ARG A 50 -14.57 8.52 -3.51
CA ARG A 50 -15.65 9.33 -2.90
C ARG A 50 -15.72 9.16 -1.39
N ALA A 51 -15.58 7.93 -0.90
CA ALA A 51 -15.59 7.64 0.52
C ALA A 51 -14.43 8.33 1.25
N ASP A 52 -13.22 8.29 0.68
CA ASP A 52 -12.03 8.94 1.22
C ASP A 52 -12.20 10.47 1.34
N ALA A 53 -12.84 11.11 0.36
CA ALA A 53 -13.12 12.54 0.38
C ALA A 53 -14.04 12.97 1.55
N SER A 54 -14.86 12.05 2.06
CA SER A 54 -15.80 12.27 3.16
C SER A 54 -15.24 11.83 4.52
N SER A 55 -14.08 11.20 4.56
CA SER A 55 -13.47 10.63 5.76
C SER A 55 -12.41 11.55 6.36
N SER A 56 -12.37 11.59 7.69
CA SER A 56 -11.35 12.30 8.48
C SER A 56 -10.56 11.35 9.39
N SER A 57 -10.65 10.04 9.19
CA SER A 57 -10.00 9.07 10.08
C SER A 57 -8.52 8.91 9.72
N GLU A 58 -7.65 9.22 10.68
CA GLU A 58 -6.23 8.96 10.60
C GLU A 58 -5.96 7.45 10.64
N ALA A 59 -5.21 6.94 9.67
CA ALA A 59 -5.01 5.50 9.54
C ALA A 59 -3.95 4.98 10.52
N GLN A 60 -4.27 3.91 11.20
CA GLN A 60 -3.30 3.10 11.93
C GLN A 60 -2.67 2.08 10.98
N LEU A 61 -1.56 2.45 10.35
CA LEU A 61 -0.87 1.65 9.34
C LEU A 61 -0.42 0.28 9.85
N GLY A 62 0.10 0.22 11.07
CA GLY A 62 0.60 -1.03 11.67
C GLY A 62 -0.48 -2.11 11.79
N PRO A 63 -1.63 -1.84 12.45
CA PRO A 63 -2.76 -2.75 12.50
C PRO A 63 -3.30 -3.16 11.14
N PHE A 64 -3.42 -2.23 10.18
CA PHE A 64 -3.84 -2.57 8.81
C PHE A 64 -2.89 -3.60 8.19
N TRP A 65 -1.57 -3.36 8.28
CA TRP A 65 -0.58 -4.30 7.76
C TRP A 65 -0.66 -5.67 8.43
N GLN A 66 -0.87 -5.72 9.75
CA GLN A 66 -1.04 -6.97 10.48
C GLN A 66 -2.25 -7.76 9.96
N TYR A 67 -3.41 -7.13 9.75
CA TYR A 67 -4.59 -7.78 9.19
C TYR A 67 -4.37 -8.33 7.78
N VAL A 68 -3.57 -7.63 6.96
CA VAL A 68 -3.18 -8.09 5.63
C VAL A 68 -2.28 -9.34 5.72
N MET A 69 -1.27 -9.32 6.60
CA MET A 69 -0.36 -10.47 6.79
C MET A 69 -1.06 -11.71 7.34
N ASP A 70 -2.01 -11.51 8.24
CA ASP A 70 -2.81 -12.59 8.84
C ASP A 70 -3.88 -13.12 7.86
N GLY A 71 -4.01 -12.52 6.69
CA GLY A 71 -4.97 -12.91 5.67
C GLY A 71 -6.42 -12.55 6.04
N HIS A 72 -6.63 -11.67 7.00
CA HIS A 72 -7.96 -11.16 7.35
C HIS A 72 -8.49 -10.13 6.37
N LEU A 73 -7.59 -9.43 5.68
CA LEU A 73 -7.90 -8.53 4.58
C LEU A 73 -7.39 -9.11 3.27
N VAL A 74 -8.22 -9.03 2.23
CA VAL A 74 -7.89 -9.42 0.86
C VAL A 74 -7.87 -8.15 0.02
N ILE A 75 -6.73 -7.85 -0.57
CA ILE A 75 -6.60 -6.72 -1.49
C ILE A 75 -7.29 -7.09 -2.80
N CYS A 76 -8.30 -6.33 -3.19
CA CYS A 76 -9.10 -6.57 -4.39
C CYS A 76 -8.90 -5.52 -5.49
N GLY A 77 -8.21 -4.41 -5.19
CA GLY A 77 -7.92 -3.40 -6.19
C GLY A 77 -6.97 -2.32 -5.69
N SER A 78 -6.52 -1.52 -6.63
CA SER A 78 -5.78 -0.29 -6.35
C SER A 78 -6.10 0.74 -7.41
N THR A 79 -6.20 2.00 -7.01
CA THR A 79 -6.46 3.11 -7.93
C THR A 79 -5.67 4.35 -7.55
N SER A 80 -5.76 5.37 -8.36
CA SER A 80 -4.95 6.58 -8.20
C SER A 80 -5.68 7.83 -8.65
N THR A 81 -5.42 8.92 -7.93
CA THR A 81 -5.73 10.27 -8.39
C THR A 81 -4.42 11.03 -8.64
N SER A 82 -4.51 12.29 -9.03
CA SER A 82 -3.33 13.17 -9.15
C SER A 82 -2.58 13.37 -7.82
N GLU A 83 -3.27 13.21 -6.68
CA GLU A 83 -2.75 13.56 -5.35
C GLU A 83 -2.53 12.36 -4.44
N ARG A 84 -3.28 11.27 -4.63
CA ARG A 84 -3.31 10.13 -3.71
C ARG A 84 -3.28 8.79 -4.42
N ARG A 85 -2.81 7.77 -3.72
CA ARG A 85 -2.85 6.36 -4.12
C ARG A 85 -3.71 5.59 -3.14
N TYR A 86 -4.48 4.65 -3.67
CA TYR A 86 -5.49 3.88 -2.95
C TYR A 86 -5.23 2.40 -3.07
N VAL A 87 -5.44 1.70 -1.98
CA VAL A 87 -5.56 0.24 -1.95
C VAL A 87 -6.95 -0.07 -1.41
N ILE A 88 -7.66 -0.94 -2.10
CA ILE A 88 -9.00 -1.36 -1.75
C ILE A 88 -8.94 -2.80 -1.28
N ALA A 89 -9.53 -3.07 -0.14
CA ALA A 89 -9.57 -4.39 0.47
C ALA A 89 -10.99 -4.71 0.96
N HIS A 90 -11.27 -5.98 1.14
CA HIS A 90 -12.45 -6.44 1.87
C HIS A 90 -12.03 -7.46 2.94
N ARG A 91 -12.88 -7.69 3.91
CA ARG A 91 -12.64 -8.70 4.93
C ARG A 91 -12.78 -10.09 4.30
N ALA A 92 -11.83 -10.99 4.56
CA ALA A 92 -11.80 -12.33 3.97
C ALA A 92 -13.09 -13.12 4.23
N ARG A 93 -13.77 -12.88 5.36
CA ARG A 93 -15.04 -13.52 5.72
C ARG A 93 -16.18 -13.11 4.78
N ASP A 94 -16.22 -11.85 4.39
CA ASP A 94 -17.32 -11.27 3.59
C ASP A 94 -17.21 -11.71 2.13
N ALA A 95 -16.00 -11.96 1.66
CA ALA A 95 -15.73 -12.45 0.32
C ALA A 95 -15.92 -13.95 0.12
N GLY A 96 -16.27 -14.70 1.17
CA GLY A 96 -16.27 -16.17 1.12
C GLY A 96 -14.88 -16.78 0.85
N CYS A 97 -13.84 -15.97 0.91
CA CYS A 97 -12.45 -16.39 0.73
C CYS A 97 -11.87 -16.97 2.01
N ARG A 98 -11.10 -18.04 1.88
CA ARG A 98 -10.33 -18.54 3.03
C ARG A 98 -9.14 -17.62 3.27
N PRO A 99 -8.89 -17.17 4.52
CA PRO A 99 -7.69 -16.43 4.88
C PRO A 99 -6.43 -17.16 4.39
N ARG A 100 -5.53 -16.42 3.76
CA ARG A 100 -4.22 -16.94 3.31
C ARG A 100 -3.11 -16.18 4.01
N PRO A 101 -2.84 -16.47 5.29
CA PRO A 101 -1.80 -15.77 6.03
C PRO A 101 -0.43 -15.97 5.38
N LEU A 102 0.41 -14.96 5.52
CA LEU A 102 1.81 -15.08 5.13
C LEU A 102 2.56 -16.00 6.10
N GLY A 103 3.35 -16.91 5.56
CA GLY A 103 4.24 -17.72 6.35
C GLY A 103 5.38 -16.89 6.96
N ARG A 104 6.00 -17.38 8.04
CA ARG A 104 7.07 -16.67 8.75
C ARG A 104 8.21 -16.19 7.85
N ILE A 105 8.66 -17.03 6.92
CA ILE A 105 9.75 -16.69 5.99
C ILE A 105 9.26 -15.71 4.94
N GLU A 106 8.04 -15.89 4.41
CA GLU A 106 7.42 -14.95 3.45
C GLU A 106 7.31 -13.56 4.05
N THR A 107 6.82 -13.46 5.29
CA THR A 107 6.73 -12.20 6.04
C THR A 107 8.11 -11.56 6.21
N ALA A 108 9.10 -12.33 6.66
CA ALA A 108 10.45 -11.82 6.89
C ALA A 108 11.09 -11.29 5.61
N VAL A 109 10.96 -12.01 4.49
CA VAL A 109 11.49 -11.58 3.19
C VAL A 109 10.74 -10.36 2.68
N LEU A 110 9.40 -10.41 2.68
CA LEU A 110 8.56 -9.34 2.14
C LEU A 110 8.78 -8.01 2.87
N VAL A 111 8.65 -8.01 4.19
CA VAL A 111 8.77 -6.79 5.00
C VAL A 111 10.15 -6.16 4.83
N ARG A 112 11.22 -6.94 4.91
CA ARG A 112 12.57 -6.41 4.75
C ARG A 112 12.81 -5.80 3.37
N VAL A 113 12.31 -6.44 2.32
CA VAL A 113 12.40 -5.90 0.95
C VAL A 113 11.59 -4.60 0.84
N LEU A 114 10.36 -4.55 1.38
CA LEU A 114 9.54 -3.33 1.38
C LEU A 114 10.15 -2.21 2.23
N CYS A 115 10.95 -2.55 3.24
CA CYS A 115 11.75 -1.59 3.99
C CYS A 115 13.02 -1.11 3.27
N GLY A 116 13.29 -1.62 2.06
CA GLY A 116 14.39 -1.17 1.21
C GLY A 116 15.67 -2.00 1.29
N ASP A 117 15.65 -3.13 2.00
CA ASP A 117 16.78 -4.05 2.01
C ASP A 117 16.94 -4.72 0.63
N GLN A 118 18.16 -4.94 0.21
CA GLN A 118 18.43 -5.70 -1.00
C GLN A 118 18.08 -7.19 -0.77
N GLN A 119 17.40 -7.82 -1.71
CA GLN A 119 17.05 -9.26 -1.61
C GLN A 119 18.28 -10.14 -1.34
N LYS A 120 19.46 -9.79 -1.89
CA LYS A 120 20.71 -10.50 -1.64
C LYS A 120 21.12 -10.44 -0.17
N ALA A 121 21.00 -9.28 0.48
CA ALA A 121 21.30 -9.10 1.90
C ALA A 121 20.30 -9.87 2.76
N VAL A 122 19.00 -9.77 2.44
CA VAL A 122 17.93 -10.54 3.11
C VAL A 122 18.19 -12.04 3.03
N ALA A 123 18.57 -12.54 1.84
CA ALA A 123 18.89 -13.95 1.65
C ALA A 123 20.07 -14.41 2.49
N ALA A 124 21.15 -13.61 2.52
CA ALA A 124 22.34 -13.91 3.32
C ALA A 124 22.02 -13.97 4.82
N ASP A 125 21.27 -13.01 5.34
CA ASP A 125 20.90 -12.94 6.76
C ASP A 125 19.97 -14.07 7.19
N LEU A 126 19.09 -14.54 6.27
CA LEU A 126 18.19 -15.66 6.52
C LEU A 126 18.83 -17.03 6.24
N GLY A 127 20.06 -17.06 5.75
CA GLY A 127 20.76 -18.30 5.41
C GLY A 127 20.13 -19.06 4.23
N ILE A 128 19.51 -18.36 3.28
CA ILE A 128 18.85 -18.94 2.10
C ILE A 128 19.48 -18.45 0.80
N ALA A 129 19.26 -19.20 -0.30
CA ALA A 129 19.72 -18.76 -1.61
C ALA A 129 18.95 -17.52 -2.08
N CYS A 130 19.59 -16.63 -2.86
CA CYS A 130 18.98 -15.43 -3.39
C CYS A 130 17.75 -15.75 -4.30
N SER A 131 17.82 -16.84 -5.06
CA SER A 131 16.69 -17.34 -5.86
C SER A 131 15.50 -17.76 -4.99
N THR A 132 15.77 -18.35 -3.81
CA THR A 132 14.77 -18.72 -2.83
C THR A 132 14.11 -17.47 -2.22
N ALA A 133 14.89 -16.46 -1.85
CA ALA A 133 14.36 -15.18 -1.37
C ALA A 133 13.49 -14.50 -2.42
N SER A 134 13.91 -14.51 -3.69
CA SER A 134 13.12 -13.97 -4.80
C SER A 134 11.79 -14.72 -4.98
N LYS A 135 11.82 -16.06 -4.89
CA LYS A 135 10.60 -16.88 -4.92
C LYS A 135 9.65 -16.53 -3.78
N TRP A 136 10.15 -16.48 -2.54
CA TRP A 136 9.33 -16.14 -1.37
C TRP A 136 8.74 -14.74 -1.45
N TYR A 137 9.51 -13.76 -1.94
CA TYR A 137 9.01 -12.42 -2.21
C TYR A 137 7.84 -12.43 -3.22
N THR A 138 8.03 -13.12 -4.35
CA THR A 138 7.00 -13.20 -5.39
C THR A 138 5.73 -13.89 -4.89
N GLU A 139 5.86 -15.00 -4.16
CA GLU A 139 4.70 -15.71 -3.59
C GLU A 139 4.00 -14.87 -2.51
N ALA A 140 4.74 -14.15 -1.68
CA ALA A 140 4.17 -13.24 -0.69
C ALA A 140 3.38 -12.11 -1.35
N VAL A 141 3.94 -11.47 -2.39
CA VAL A 141 3.24 -10.43 -3.16
C VAL A 141 1.96 -10.98 -3.79
N LYS A 142 1.98 -12.16 -4.39
CA LYS A 142 0.77 -12.80 -4.95
C LYS A 142 -0.31 -13.10 -3.90
N LYS A 143 0.09 -13.40 -2.67
CA LYS A 143 -0.87 -13.60 -1.57
C LYS A 143 -1.49 -12.30 -1.10
N LEU A 144 -0.74 -11.19 -1.15
CA LEU A 144 -1.23 -9.88 -0.75
C LEU A 144 -2.27 -9.32 -1.72
N HIS A 145 -2.02 -9.44 -3.01
CA HIS A 145 -2.94 -8.98 -4.05
C HIS A 145 -2.81 -9.88 -5.28
N GLN A 146 -3.93 -10.09 -5.97
CA GLN A 146 -3.98 -11.03 -7.10
C GLN A 146 -3.25 -10.53 -8.34
N GLU A 147 -2.90 -9.24 -8.41
CA GLU A 147 -2.23 -8.64 -9.54
C GLU A 147 -0.72 -8.53 -9.30
N SER A 148 0.03 -8.78 -10.36
CA SER A 148 1.49 -8.72 -10.32
C SER A 148 1.96 -7.29 -10.50
N SER A 149 2.49 -6.71 -9.40
CA SER A 149 3.43 -5.58 -9.39
C SER A 149 3.02 -4.28 -10.12
N PRO A 150 3.37 -3.14 -9.56
CA PRO A 150 4.17 -2.93 -8.36
C PRO A 150 3.34 -2.90 -7.09
N VAL A 151 3.91 -3.30 -5.95
CA VAL A 151 3.24 -3.15 -4.65
C VAL A 151 2.83 -1.70 -4.46
N PRO A 152 1.54 -1.39 -4.24
CA PRO A 152 1.04 -0.03 -4.12
C PRO A 152 1.68 0.75 -2.96
N LEU A 153 1.85 2.06 -3.15
CA LEU A 153 2.49 2.93 -2.15
C LEU A 153 1.89 2.80 -0.74
N PRO A 154 0.55 2.80 -0.54
CA PRO A 154 -0.01 2.67 0.82
C PRO A 154 0.40 1.37 1.52
N LEU A 155 0.52 0.25 0.79
CA LEU A 155 1.00 -1.02 1.37
C LEU A 155 2.48 -0.97 1.74
N VAL A 156 3.31 -0.30 0.95
CA VAL A 156 4.74 -0.11 1.28
C VAL A 156 4.88 0.70 2.56
N LEU A 157 4.15 1.80 2.68
CA LEU A 157 4.16 2.64 3.88
C LEU A 157 3.63 1.88 5.10
N ALA A 158 2.57 1.07 4.94
CA ALA A 158 2.05 0.24 6.02
C ALA A 158 3.09 -0.78 6.53
N ALA A 159 3.81 -1.43 5.61
CA ALA A 159 4.88 -2.36 5.97
C ALA A 159 6.05 -1.66 6.68
N GLN A 160 6.45 -0.47 6.22
CA GLN A 160 7.53 0.32 6.81
C GLN A 160 7.17 0.85 8.20
N SER A 161 5.92 1.34 8.39
CA SER A 161 5.40 1.75 9.70
C SER A 161 5.38 0.57 10.68
N TRP A 162 4.85 -0.58 10.25
CA TRP A 162 4.80 -1.78 11.07
C TRP A 162 6.20 -2.24 11.49
N ALA A 163 7.14 -2.29 10.56
CA ALA A 163 8.50 -2.75 10.82
C ALA A 163 9.30 -1.81 11.75
N SER A 164 9.07 -0.50 11.64
CA SER A 164 9.74 0.51 12.47
C SER A 164 9.06 0.72 13.82
N GLY A 165 7.79 0.30 13.98
CA GLY A 165 6.97 0.56 15.15
C GLY A 165 6.64 2.04 15.38
N ARG A 166 6.80 2.88 14.36
CA ARG A 166 6.56 4.33 14.44
C ARG A 166 5.47 4.78 13.47
N ALA A 167 4.76 5.84 13.84
CA ALA A 167 3.92 6.56 12.88
C ALA A 167 4.81 7.20 11.81
N LEU A 168 4.34 7.18 10.57
CA LEU A 168 4.99 7.86 9.46
C LEU A 168 4.41 9.26 9.32
N ASP A 169 5.24 10.19 8.84
CA ASP A 169 4.83 11.56 8.58
C ASP A 169 4.30 11.70 7.15
N VAL A 170 3.22 11.00 6.88
CA VAL A 170 2.51 10.94 5.59
C VAL A 170 1.03 11.07 5.86
N ASP A 171 0.31 11.89 5.06
CA ASP A 171 -1.15 11.93 5.11
C ASP A 171 -1.72 10.61 4.57
N VAL A 172 -2.05 9.71 5.51
CA VAL A 172 -2.65 8.40 5.24
C VAL A 172 -4.05 8.37 5.84
N ARG A 173 -5.02 7.92 5.07
CA ARG A 173 -6.41 7.81 5.49
C ARG A 173 -6.90 6.37 5.36
N TYR A 174 -7.74 6.00 6.29
CA TYR A 174 -8.45 4.73 6.33
C TYR A 174 -9.95 5.00 6.26
N THR A 175 -10.65 4.34 5.36
CA THR A 175 -12.08 4.55 5.15
C THR A 175 -12.79 3.23 4.94
N GLU A 176 -13.90 3.04 5.64
CA GLU A 176 -14.83 1.94 5.42
C GLU A 176 -15.99 2.45 4.57
N PHE A 177 -16.42 1.67 3.58
CA PHE A 177 -17.53 2.03 2.69
C PHE A 177 -18.25 0.78 2.18
N GLU A 178 -19.51 0.97 1.79
CA GLU A 178 -20.33 -0.08 1.19
C GLU A 178 -20.37 0.09 -0.32
N TYR A 179 -20.23 -1.02 -1.04
CA TYR A 179 -20.36 -1.09 -2.49
C TYR A 179 -21.04 -2.40 -2.88
N GLU A 180 -22.14 -2.31 -3.67
CA GLU A 180 -22.96 -3.48 -4.08
C GLU A 180 -23.38 -4.41 -2.93
N GLY A 181 -23.70 -3.83 -1.77
CA GLY A 181 -24.13 -4.59 -0.59
C GLY A 181 -23.01 -5.32 0.17
N SER A 182 -21.75 -5.03 -0.16
CA SER A 182 -20.58 -5.58 0.52
C SER A 182 -19.75 -4.47 1.17
N GLU A 183 -19.15 -4.77 2.32
CA GLU A 183 -18.28 -3.84 3.06
C GLU A 183 -16.85 -3.89 2.51
N PHE A 184 -16.33 -2.74 2.17
CA PHE A 184 -14.96 -2.54 1.71
C PHE A 184 -14.21 -1.58 2.61
N LEU A 185 -12.90 -1.65 2.50
CA LEU A 185 -11.96 -0.79 3.20
C LEU A 185 -11.03 -0.16 2.16
N SER A 186 -10.73 1.12 2.30
CA SER A 186 -9.66 1.73 1.52
C SER A 186 -8.58 2.29 2.44
N LEU A 187 -7.34 2.09 2.04
CA LEU A 187 -6.18 2.75 2.59
C LEU A 187 -5.63 3.67 1.52
N SER A 188 -5.56 4.97 1.79
CA SER A 188 -5.02 5.93 0.85
C SER A 188 -3.82 6.66 1.42
N ALA A 189 -2.88 7.05 0.56
CA ALA A 189 -1.71 7.84 0.93
C ALA A 189 -1.49 8.97 -0.06
N SER A 190 -1.12 10.15 0.44
CA SER A 190 -0.71 11.28 -0.40
C SER A 190 0.56 10.95 -1.18
N LEU A 191 0.72 11.60 -2.34
CA LEU A 191 1.97 11.56 -3.09
C LEU A 191 2.98 12.56 -2.52
N PRO A 192 4.29 12.30 -2.65
CA PRO A 192 5.31 13.24 -2.21
C PRO A 192 5.27 14.52 -3.01
N VAL A 193 5.12 15.66 -2.34
CA VAL A 193 5.11 17.00 -2.95
C VAL A 193 6.45 17.72 -2.79
N GLY A 194 7.28 17.30 -1.84
CA GLY A 194 8.53 17.90 -1.49
C GLY A 194 9.56 17.98 -2.63
N ARG A 195 10.58 18.77 -2.41
CA ARG A 195 11.69 19.00 -3.36
C ARG A 195 13.02 18.66 -2.71
N SER A 196 13.98 18.26 -3.53
CA SER A 196 15.37 18.10 -3.11
C SER A 196 16.25 19.02 -3.93
N SER A 197 17.11 19.77 -3.26
CA SER A 197 18.14 20.60 -3.93
C SER A 197 19.25 19.76 -4.59
N GLN A 198 19.34 18.48 -4.25
CA GLN A 198 20.32 17.56 -4.82
C GLN A 198 19.89 16.94 -6.16
N LEU A 199 18.59 16.99 -6.48
CA LEU A 199 18.05 16.43 -7.70
C LEU A 199 17.80 17.53 -8.74
N THR A 200 18.14 17.24 -9.99
CA THR A 200 17.68 18.02 -11.11
C THR A 200 16.16 17.90 -11.26
N PRO A 201 15.47 18.84 -11.93
CA PRO A 201 14.02 18.72 -12.18
C PRO A 201 13.63 17.40 -12.84
N ALA A 202 14.43 16.92 -13.80
CA ALA A 202 14.19 15.66 -14.50
C ALA A 202 14.36 14.43 -13.57
N GLU A 203 15.36 14.43 -12.70
CA GLU A 203 15.55 13.36 -11.70
C GLU A 203 14.46 13.37 -10.63
N LEU A 204 14.00 14.55 -10.20
CA LEU A 204 12.92 14.69 -9.25
C LEU A 204 11.59 14.12 -9.79
N GLU A 205 11.27 14.44 -11.04
CA GLU A 205 10.08 13.92 -11.72
C GLU A 205 10.14 12.38 -11.82
N VAL A 206 11.27 11.83 -12.25
CA VAL A 206 11.48 10.39 -12.34
C VAL A 206 11.39 9.72 -10.95
N ALA A 207 11.95 10.36 -9.93
CA ALA A 207 11.86 9.86 -8.55
C ALA A 207 10.40 9.77 -8.08
N LYS A 208 9.59 10.81 -8.32
CA LYS A 208 8.16 10.82 -7.99
C LYS A 208 7.39 9.72 -8.70
N LEU A 209 7.61 9.54 -10.01
CA LEU A 209 6.95 8.49 -10.79
C LEU A 209 7.34 7.07 -10.32
N VAL A 210 8.60 6.87 -9.93
CA VAL A 210 9.04 5.58 -9.36
C VAL A 210 8.42 5.32 -8.00
N ILE A 211 8.34 6.32 -7.13
CA ILE A 211 7.65 6.20 -5.83
C ILE A 211 6.20 5.79 -6.05
N ASP A 212 5.55 6.39 -7.03
CA ASP A 212 4.20 6.08 -7.47
C ASP A 212 4.04 4.64 -8.00
N GLY A 213 5.10 4.00 -8.39
CA GLY A 213 5.09 2.61 -8.86
C GLY A 213 5.21 2.46 -10.37
N ALA A 214 5.37 3.56 -11.11
CA ALA A 214 5.57 3.47 -12.54
C ALA A 214 6.84 2.69 -12.88
N SER A 215 6.73 1.77 -13.83
CA SER A 215 7.91 1.08 -14.38
C SER A 215 8.76 2.06 -15.21
N ARG A 216 10.03 1.69 -15.44
CA ARG A 216 10.89 2.51 -16.31
C ARG A 216 10.33 2.71 -17.72
N TRP A 217 9.52 1.78 -18.20
CA TRP A 217 8.87 1.85 -19.49
C TRP A 217 7.70 2.83 -19.48
N ASP A 218 6.88 2.78 -18.42
CA ASP A 218 5.77 3.72 -18.24
C ASP A 218 6.28 5.15 -18.08
N ILE A 219 7.38 5.34 -17.32
CA ILE A 219 8.05 6.64 -17.18
C ILE A 219 8.58 7.13 -18.51
N ALA A 220 9.21 6.25 -19.29
CA ALA A 220 9.74 6.59 -20.61
C ALA A 220 8.62 7.01 -21.57
N ALA A 221 7.51 6.28 -21.59
CA ALA A 221 6.33 6.61 -22.38
C ALA A 221 5.70 7.94 -21.94
N HIS A 222 5.50 8.13 -20.63
CA HIS A 222 4.93 9.36 -20.04
C HIS A 222 5.76 10.61 -20.39
N ARG A 223 7.10 10.47 -20.41
CA ARG A 223 8.03 11.59 -20.64
C ARG A 223 8.51 11.71 -22.10
N ALA A 224 7.97 10.92 -23.01
CA ALA A 224 8.42 10.84 -24.41
C ALA A 224 9.95 10.71 -24.54
N THR A 225 10.57 9.82 -23.73
CA THR A 225 12.01 9.58 -23.71
C THR A 225 12.33 8.07 -23.79
N SER A 226 13.61 7.70 -23.83
CA SER A 226 13.99 6.29 -23.85
C SER A 226 14.03 5.67 -22.45
N ALA A 227 13.71 4.37 -22.35
CA ALA A 227 13.85 3.62 -21.10
C ALA A 227 15.31 3.61 -20.60
N GLN A 228 16.30 3.75 -21.49
CA GLN A 228 17.71 3.88 -21.14
C GLN A 228 17.99 5.23 -20.47
N THR A 229 17.40 6.32 -20.97
CA THR A 229 17.53 7.66 -20.34
C THR A 229 16.94 7.63 -18.92
N VAL A 230 15.75 7.03 -18.74
CA VAL A 230 15.14 6.85 -17.42
C VAL A 230 16.02 6.01 -16.50
N ALA A 231 16.60 4.91 -17.00
CA ALA A 231 17.51 4.08 -16.22
C ALA A 231 18.76 4.84 -15.76
N CYS A 232 19.31 5.72 -16.59
CA CYS A 232 20.45 6.58 -16.23
C CYS A 232 20.06 7.61 -15.15
N GLN A 233 18.89 8.25 -15.29
CA GLN A 233 18.38 9.20 -14.30
C GLN A 233 18.10 8.52 -12.96
N LEU A 234 17.48 7.35 -12.96
CA LEU A 234 17.26 6.55 -11.73
C LEU A 234 18.57 6.17 -11.05
N ARG A 235 19.57 5.74 -11.85
CA ARG A 235 20.90 5.46 -11.29
C ARG A 235 21.51 6.71 -10.64
N GLY A 236 21.33 7.87 -11.24
CA GLY A 236 21.74 9.16 -10.67
C GLY A 236 21.04 9.44 -9.33
N VAL A 237 19.72 9.29 -9.27
CA VAL A 237 18.93 9.46 -8.05
C VAL A 237 19.41 8.51 -6.94
N TYR A 238 19.51 7.22 -7.23
CA TYR A 238 19.93 6.22 -6.23
C TYR A 238 21.37 6.43 -5.77
N SER A 239 22.26 6.84 -6.67
CA SER A 239 23.67 7.13 -6.34
C SER A 239 23.79 8.35 -5.41
N LYS A 240 23.06 9.44 -5.70
CA LYS A 240 23.08 10.68 -4.89
C LYS A 240 22.68 10.45 -3.45
N PHE A 241 21.70 9.58 -3.23
CA PHE A 241 21.17 9.27 -1.90
C PHE A 241 21.69 7.94 -1.33
N LYS A 242 22.58 7.24 -2.04
CA LYS A 242 23.14 5.92 -1.65
C LYS A 242 22.05 4.87 -1.40
N LEU A 243 21.04 4.83 -2.26
CA LEU A 243 19.87 3.97 -2.14
C LEU A 243 19.98 2.72 -3.02
N SER A 244 19.34 1.64 -2.59
CA SER A 244 19.33 0.35 -3.28
C SER A 244 18.21 0.20 -4.33
N GLY A 245 17.17 1.06 -4.30
CA GLY A 245 16.03 0.97 -5.20
C GLY A 245 14.80 1.72 -4.69
N ARG A 246 13.64 1.42 -5.31
CA ARG A 246 12.35 2.09 -5.05
C ARG A 246 11.97 2.12 -3.58
N PHE A 247 12.00 0.98 -2.90
CA PHE A 247 11.52 0.90 -1.51
C PHE A 247 12.42 1.67 -0.54
N ALA A 248 13.74 1.66 -0.78
CA ALA A 248 14.68 2.49 -0.05
C ALA A 248 14.45 3.99 -0.33
N LEU A 249 14.06 4.35 -1.56
CA LEU A 249 13.71 5.72 -1.92
C LEU A 249 12.43 6.16 -1.20
N ILE A 250 11.39 5.33 -1.14
CA ILE A 250 10.15 5.64 -0.41
C ILE A 250 10.46 5.93 1.06
N ARG A 251 11.24 5.07 1.72
CA ARG A 251 11.66 5.29 3.11
C ARG A 251 12.44 6.60 3.28
N TYR A 252 13.40 6.84 2.38
CA TYR A 252 14.20 8.07 2.43
C TYR A 252 13.33 9.34 2.29
N VAL A 253 12.40 9.39 1.34
CA VAL A 253 11.56 10.58 1.13
C VAL A 253 10.55 10.80 2.26
N GLU A 254 10.11 9.71 2.92
CA GLU A 254 9.29 9.80 4.14
C GLU A 254 10.12 10.43 5.27
N GLU A 255 11.31 9.89 5.56
CA GLU A 255 12.22 10.42 6.59
C GLU A 255 12.68 11.86 6.30
N ALA A 256 12.80 12.23 5.03
CA ALA A 256 13.15 13.58 4.59
C ALA A 256 11.95 14.55 4.55
N GLY A 257 10.75 14.12 4.88
CA GLY A 257 9.54 14.97 4.93
C GLY A 257 9.03 15.42 3.56
N TRP A 258 9.24 14.65 2.50
CA TRP A 258 8.75 15.02 1.16
C TRP A 258 7.23 14.88 1.01
N PHE A 259 6.56 14.26 1.94
CA PHE A 259 5.10 14.11 1.98
C PHE A 259 4.36 15.29 2.63
N ARG A 260 5.11 16.29 3.10
CA ARG A 260 4.61 17.53 3.68
C ARG A 260 4.41 18.63 2.66
#